data_d74508a71044ed974ad173c5d3084dc8
#
_entry.id   d74508a71044ed974ad173c5d3084dc8
#
_cell.length_a   1.000
_cell.length_b   1.000
_cell.length_c   1.000
_cell.angle_alpha   90.00
_cell.angle_beta   90.00
_cell.angle_gamma   90.00
#
_symmetry.space_group_name_H-M   'P 1'
#
loop_
_entity.id
_entity.type
_entity.pdbx_description
1 polymer ?
#
loop_
_entity_poly.entity_id
_entity_poly.type
_entity_poly.pdbx_seq_one_letter_code
_entity_poly.pdbx_strand_id
1 'polypeptide(L)'
;MLSFLAIVGLALVTSSFVIINPGQAGVLSILGKSQDGVLLEGIHLKPPLVSTVDVYDVTVQKFEVPAQSSTKDLQDLSGRFAINFRLDPTEVVNIRRTQGTLENIVSKIVAPQTQESFKIAAARRTVEEAITQRAELKQDFDDALTFRLDKYGILVLDTSVVDLTFSTEFAKAVEDKQIAEQRARRAVYIAQEAEQEAQAEINRAKGRAEAQRLIAETLKAKGGQLVLQKEAIEAWKGGGAQVPRVLVMGQGSNVPLLFDLQQAAGDETDKPG
;
A
#
# COMPACT_ATOMS: atom_id res chain seq x y z
N MET A 1 25.94 24.77 -69.24
CA MET A 1 24.47 24.64 -69.22
C MET A 1 24.02 23.19 -69.04
N LEU A 2 24.51 22.22 -69.78
CA LEU A 2 24.10 20.81 -69.59
C LEU A 2 24.40 20.24 -68.18
N SER A 3 25.57 20.53 -67.61
CA SER A 3 25.91 20.08 -66.25
C SER A 3 24.97 20.65 -65.16
N PHE A 4 24.53 21.90 -65.29
CA PHE A 4 23.59 22.51 -64.38
C PHE A 4 22.19 21.89 -64.46
N LEU A 5 21.72 21.62 -65.69
CA LEU A 5 20.45 20.88 -65.91
C LEU A 5 20.48 19.48 -65.37
N ALA A 6 21.61 18.77 -65.51
CA ALA A 6 21.77 17.44 -64.92
C ALA A 6 21.75 17.44 -63.39
N ILE A 7 22.38 18.43 -62.74
CA ILE A 7 22.36 18.58 -61.28
C ILE A 7 20.95 18.90 -60.78
N VAL A 8 20.24 19.81 -61.47
CA VAL A 8 18.87 20.14 -61.12
C VAL A 8 17.94 18.93 -61.29
N GLY A 9 18.10 18.19 -62.39
CA GLY A 9 17.34 16.95 -62.62
C GLY A 9 17.59 15.90 -61.53
N LEU A 10 18.83 15.72 -61.14
CA LEU A 10 19.19 14.79 -60.07
C LEU A 10 18.63 15.22 -58.73
N ALA A 11 18.68 16.50 -58.41
CA ALA A 11 18.09 17.07 -57.19
C ALA A 11 16.57 16.90 -57.15
N LEU A 12 15.88 17.08 -58.28
CA LEU A 12 14.43 16.83 -58.37
C LEU A 12 14.09 15.35 -58.15
N VAL A 13 14.86 14.44 -58.74
CA VAL A 13 14.64 13.00 -58.55
C VAL A 13 14.84 12.60 -57.09
N THR A 14 15.93 13.06 -56.46
CA THR A 14 16.20 12.73 -55.04
C THR A 14 15.18 13.33 -54.08
N SER A 15 14.60 14.51 -54.38
CA SER A 15 13.56 15.15 -53.56
C SER A 15 12.17 14.55 -53.76
N SER A 16 12.01 13.64 -54.74
CA SER A 16 10.71 13.02 -55.03
C SER A 16 10.42 11.78 -54.18
N PHE A 17 11.37 11.34 -53.38
CA PHE A 17 11.19 10.16 -52.51
C PHE A 17 11.20 10.56 -51.03
N VAL A 18 10.41 9.86 -50.22
CA VAL A 18 10.44 9.91 -48.77
C VAL A 18 10.41 8.48 -48.23
N ILE A 19 11.21 8.24 -47.20
CA ILE A 19 11.28 6.95 -46.52
C ILE A 19 10.59 7.15 -45.16
N ILE A 20 9.59 6.34 -44.89
CA ILE A 20 8.91 6.26 -43.59
C ILE A 20 9.45 5.01 -42.87
N ASN A 21 10.02 5.20 -41.72
CA ASN A 21 10.57 4.10 -40.94
C ASN A 21 9.47 3.27 -40.25
N PRO A 22 9.73 2.01 -39.87
CA PRO A 22 8.83 1.23 -39.03
C PRO A 22 8.48 1.96 -37.76
N GLY A 23 7.21 1.92 -37.33
CA GLY A 23 6.71 2.64 -36.15
C GLY A 23 6.38 4.12 -36.41
N GLN A 24 6.46 4.56 -37.67
CA GLN A 24 6.12 5.91 -38.09
C GLN A 24 4.96 5.91 -39.10
N ALA A 25 4.25 6.99 -39.15
CA ALA A 25 3.23 7.26 -40.16
C ALA A 25 3.43 8.67 -40.71
N GLY A 26 3.35 8.81 -42.02
CA GLY A 26 3.56 10.08 -42.73
C GLY A 26 2.23 10.71 -43.21
N VAL A 27 2.13 12.03 -43.14
CA VAL A 27 1.06 12.80 -43.76
C VAL A 27 1.65 13.65 -44.87
N LEU A 28 1.23 13.39 -46.09
CA LEU A 28 1.62 14.19 -47.24
C LEU A 28 0.81 15.47 -47.33
N SER A 29 1.48 16.58 -47.33
CA SER A 29 0.86 17.90 -47.57
C SER A 29 1.39 18.47 -48.90
N ILE A 30 0.50 18.88 -49.81
CA ILE A 30 0.83 19.51 -51.08
C ILE A 30 0.31 20.94 -51.02
N LEU A 31 1.21 21.92 -51.21
CA LEU A 31 0.92 23.34 -51.10
C LEU A 31 0.15 23.71 -49.78
N GLY A 32 0.52 23.07 -48.70
CA GLY A 32 -0.09 23.28 -47.37
C GLY A 32 -1.41 22.53 -47.12
N LYS A 33 -1.94 21.80 -48.10
CA LYS A 33 -3.15 20.99 -47.95
C LYS A 33 -2.75 19.53 -47.69
N SER A 34 -3.13 18.98 -46.49
CA SER A 34 -2.95 17.58 -46.22
C SER A 34 -3.81 16.71 -47.11
N GLN A 35 -3.21 15.72 -47.74
CA GLN A 35 -3.88 14.72 -48.60
C GLN A 35 -4.63 13.68 -47.76
N ASP A 36 -5.63 13.06 -48.38
CA ASP A 36 -6.37 11.96 -47.78
C ASP A 36 -5.61 10.64 -48.01
N GLY A 37 -4.77 10.28 -47.11
CA GLY A 37 -4.00 9.03 -47.18
C GLY A 37 -2.82 9.08 -46.24
N VAL A 38 -2.69 8.02 -45.45
CA VAL A 38 -1.57 7.85 -44.54
C VAL A 38 -0.46 7.16 -45.32
N LEU A 39 0.74 7.70 -45.26
CA LEU A 39 1.95 7.03 -45.73
C LEU A 39 2.42 6.09 -44.62
N LEU A 40 2.23 4.80 -44.85
CA LEU A 40 2.73 3.77 -43.93
C LEU A 40 4.24 3.58 -44.13
N GLU A 41 4.83 2.66 -43.37
CA GLU A 41 6.26 2.33 -43.52
C GLU A 41 6.64 1.93 -44.94
N GLY A 42 7.81 2.38 -45.40
CA GLY A 42 8.34 2.10 -46.73
C GLY A 42 8.73 3.34 -47.50
N ILE A 43 8.94 3.18 -48.82
CA ILE A 43 9.33 4.24 -49.75
C ILE A 43 8.09 4.77 -50.45
N HIS A 44 7.90 6.08 -50.37
CA HIS A 44 6.79 6.76 -51.03
C HIS A 44 7.28 7.84 -52.01
N LEU A 45 6.54 8.01 -53.09
CA LEU A 45 6.74 9.10 -54.05
C LEU A 45 5.97 10.34 -53.58
N LYS A 46 6.64 11.49 -53.68
CA LYS A 46 6.00 12.79 -53.39
C LYS A 46 6.37 13.81 -54.49
N PRO A 47 5.49 14.73 -54.82
CA PRO A 47 5.81 15.84 -55.74
C PRO A 47 7.00 16.64 -55.20
N PRO A 48 8.08 16.80 -55.96
CA PRO A 48 9.21 17.62 -55.54
C PRO A 48 8.81 19.10 -55.45
N LEU A 49 9.48 19.86 -54.56
CA LEU A 49 9.37 21.29 -54.32
C LEU A 49 8.06 21.76 -53.67
N VAL A 50 6.93 21.13 -53.95
CA VAL A 50 5.59 21.62 -53.52
C VAL A 50 4.96 20.77 -52.39
N SER A 51 5.65 19.69 -51.96
CA SER A 51 5.13 18.79 -50.93
C SER A 51 6.05 18.71 -49.74
N THR A 52 5.42 18.61 -48.59
CA THR A 52 6.04 18.28 -47.30
C THR A 52 5.41 17.01 -46.75
N VAL A 53 6.19 16.23 -46.00
CA VAL A 53 5.70 15.05 -45.28
C VAL A 53 5.97 15.27 -43.81
N ASP A 54 4.90 15.33 -43.04
CA ASP A 54 4.96 15.37 -41.59
C ASP A 54 4.96 13.91 -41.08
N VAL A 55 5.97 13.54 -40.33
CA VAL A 55 6.13 12.19 -39.80
C VAL A 55 5.74 12.15 -38.34
N TYR A 56 4.86 11.23 -38.01
CA TYR A 56 4.38 10.97 -36.64
C TYR A 56 4.89 9.65 -36.15
N ASP A 57 5.36 9.62 -34.91
CA ASP A 57 5.67 8.39 -34.19
C ASP A 57 4.36 7.78 -33.71
N VAL A 58 4.05 6.57 -34.19
CA VAL A 58 2.83 5.80 -33.80
C VAL A 58 3.16 4.67 -32.85
N THR A 59 4.40 4.63 -32.34
CA THR A 59 4.78 3.70 -31.28
C THR A 59 4.22 4.12 -29.92
N VAL A 60 4.39 3.27 -28.95
CA VAL A 60 3.95 3.57 -27.57
C VAL A 60 4.82 4.65 -26.97
N GLN A 61 4.17 5.71 -26.52
CA GLN A 61 4.80 6.85 -25.88
C GLN A 61 4.34 6.95 -24.44
N LYS A 62 5.27 7.33 -23.55
CA LYS A 62 5.00 7.60 -22.15
C LYS A 62 5.04 9.10 -21.90
N PHE A 63 4.02 9.61 -21.25
CA PHE A 63 3.97 10.99 -20.80
C PHE A 63 3.49 11.09 -19.36
N GLU A 64 4.13 11.96 -18.57
CA GLU A 64 3.75 12.19 -17.17
C GLU A 64 3.06 13.55 -17.03
N VAL A 65 1.88 13.54 -16.43
CA VAL A 65 1.04 14.72 -16.24
C VAL A 65 0.75 14.90 -14.76
N PRO A 66 1.05 16.05 -14.18
CA PRO A 66 0.51 16.43 -12.87
C PRO A 66 -0.98 16.76 -13.01
N ALA A 67 -1.79 16.29 -12.08
CA ALA A 67 -3.21 16.60 -12.03
C ALA A 67 -3.64 16.95 -10.60
N GLN A 68 -4.58 17.86 -10.47
CA GLN A 68 -5.13 18.32 -9.20
C GLN A 68 -6.65 18.29 -9.26
N SER A 69 -7.28 17.91 -8.17
CA SER A 69 -8.72 17.82 -8.05
C SER A 69 -9.13 17.96 -6.59
N SER A 70 -10.43 18.21 -6.39
CA SER A 70 -11.05 18.04 -5.09
C SER A 70 -11.89 16.76 -5.09
N THR A 71 -11.87 16.05 -3.98
CA THR A 71 -12.64 14.83 -3.74
C THR A 71 -14.10 15.14 -3.41
N LYS A 72 -14.92 14.10 -3.27
CA LYS A 72 -16.34 14.22 -2.88
C LYS A 72 -16.54 14.95 -1.55
N ASP A 73 -15.63 14.82 -0.63
CA ASP A 73 -15.58 15.48 0.69
C ASP A 73 -14.83 16.83 0.66
N LEU A 74 -14.64 17.40 -0.53
CA LEU A 74 -14.04 18.71 -0.78
C LEU A 74 -12.60 18.85 -0.28
N GLN A 75 -11.87 17.75 -0.21
CA GLN A 75 -10.45 17.76 0.12
C GLN A 75 -9.60 17.84 -1.13
N ASP A 76 -8.49 18.55 -1.06
CA ASP A 76 -7.57 18.69 -2.18
C ASP A 76 -6.75 17.40 -2.36
N LEU A 77 -6.77 16.90 -3.58
CA LEU A 77 -6.05 15.73 -4.03
C LEU A 77 -5.18 16.10 -5.22
N SER A 78 -3.88 15.91 -5.08
CA SER A 78 -2.90 16.11 -6.16
C SER A 78 -2.26 14.77 -6.52
N GLY A 79 -1.97 14.57 -7.80
CA GLY A 79 -1.31 13.36 -8.25
C GLY A 79 -0.49 13.56 -9.50
N ARG A 80 0.42 12.63 -9.78
CA ARG A 80 1.12 12.49 -11.06
C ARG A 80 0.71 11.19 -11.71
N PHE A 81 0.37 11.28 -12.99
CA PHE A 81 -0.11 10.16 -13.78
C PHE A 81 0.83 9.93 -14.95
N ALA A 82 1.34 8.73 -15.08
CA ALA A 82 2.04 8.29 -16.29
C ALA A 82 1.04 7.61 -17.22
N ILE A 83 0.98 8.10 -18.45
CA ILE A 83 0.05 7.62 -19.48
C ILE A 83 0.89 7.03 -20.60
N ASN A 84 0.64 5.76 -20.89
CA ASN A 84 1.18 5.09 -22.07
C ASN A 84 0.11 5.11 -23.15
N PHE A 85 0.39 5.82 -24.24
CA PHE A 85 -0.53 5.97 -25.36
C PHE A 85 0.19 5.82 -26.70
N ARG A 86 -0.57 5.61 -27.74
CA ARG A 86 -0.09 5.69 -29.12
C ARG A 86 -1.12 6.42 -29.99
N LEU A 87 -0.67 6.97 -31.09
CA LEU A 87 -1.57 7.51 -32.09
C LEU A 87 -2.13 6.36 -32.93
N ASP A 88 -3.40 6.46 -33.32
CA ASP A 88 -3.97 5.54 -34.30
C ASP A 88 -3.38 5.87 -35.69
N PRO A 89 -2.65 4.94 -36.31
CA PRO A 89 -2.05 5.18 -37.61
C PRO A 89 -3.06 5.59 -38.69
N THR A 90 -4.30 5.13 -38.59
CA THR A 90 -5.38 5.43 -39.56
C THR A 90 -5.90 6.84 -39.41
N GLU A 91 -5.82 7.43 -38.21
CA GLU A 91 -6.34 8.76 -37.88
C GLU A 91 -5.27 9.89 -37.98
N VAL A 92 -4.01 9.56 -38.32
CA VAL A 92 -2.89 10.52 -38.33
C VAL A 92 -3.16 11.72 -39.25
N VAL A 93 -3.85 11.54 -40.37
CA VAL A 93 -4.22 12.62 -41.28
C VAL A 93 -5.21 13.58 -40.62
N ASN A 94 -6.21 13.04 -39.93
CA ASN A 94 -7.20 13.83 -39.19
C ASN A 94 -6.54 14.55 -38.00
N ILE A 95 -5.67 13.85 -37.31
CA ILE A 95 -4.83 14.39 -36.22
C ILE A 95 -4.00 15.59 -36.74
N ARG A 96 -3.33 15.44 -37.87
CA ARG A 96 -2.56 16.53 -38.48
C ARG A 96 -3.40 17.75 -38.80
N ARG A 97 -4.61 17.55 -39.32
CA ARG A 97 -5.54 18.64 -39.71
C ARG A 97 -6.11 19.37 -38.53
N THR A 98 -6.43 18.68 -37.46
CA THR A 98 -7.18 19.22 -36.32
C THR A 98 -6.30 19.60 -35.14
N GLN A 99 -5.19 18.87 -34.92
CA GLN A 99 -4.41 18.95 -33.70
C GLN A 99 -2.97 19.44 -33.91
N GLY A 100 -2.43 19.23 -35.12
CA GLY A 100 -1.12 19.71 -35.51
C GLY A 100 0.01 18.72 -35.15
N THR A 101 1.03 19.19 -34.45
CA THR A 101 2.22 18.36 -34.09
C THR A 101 1.98 17.54 -32.82
N LEU A 102 2.83 16.51 -32.60
CA LEU A 102 2.77 15.67 -31.40
C LEU A 102 2.87 16.49 -30.10
N GLU A 103 3.72 17.52 -30.06
CA GLU A 103 3.84 18.41 -28.90
C GLU A 103 2.54 19.14 -28.60
N ASN A 104 1.83 19.57 -29.65
CA ASN A 104 0.51 20.19 -29.51
C ASN A 104 -0.52 19.18 -28.98
N ILE A 105 -0.49 17.94 -29.43
CA ILE A 105 -1.36 16.87 -28.96
C ILE A 105 -1.15 16.66 -27.47
N VAL A 106 0.08 16.52 -27.03
CA VAL A 106 0.41 16.30 -25.62
C VAL A 106 -0.03 17.50 -24.76
N SER A 107 0.35 18.71 -25.15
CA SER A 107 0.12 19.91 -24.35
C SER A 107 -1.34 20.39 -24.36
N LYS A 108 -2.04 20.26 -25.49
CA LYS A 108 -3.39 20.81 -25.68
C LYS A 108 -4.51 19.78 -25.52
N ILE A 109 -4.18 18.48 -25.61
CA ILE A 109 -5.18 17.42 -25.53
C ILE A 109 -4.87 16.45 -24.40
N VAL A 110 -3.75 15.74 -24.44
CA VAL A 110 -3.45 14.69 -23.44
C VAL A 110 -3.43 15.27 -22.04
N ALA A 111 -2.66 16.33 -21.79
CA ALA A 111 -2.56 16.93 -20.46
C ALA A 111 -3.88 17.46 -19.90
N PRO A 112 -4.67 18.28 -20.63
CA PRO A 112 -5.97 18.76 -20.15
C PRO A 112 -7.00 17.64 -19.98
N GLN A 113 -7.05 16.65 -20.89
CA GLN A 113 -7.98 15.54 -20.78
C GLN A 113 -7.63 14.63 -19.60
N THR A 114 -6.36 14.45 -19.32
CA THR A 114 -5.90 13.73 -18.11
C THR A 114 -6.36 14.44 -16.84
N GLN A 115 -6.16 15.75 -16.77
CA GLN A 115 -6.59 16.52 -15.61
C GLN A 115 -8.11 16.45 -15.41
N GLU A 116 -8.88 16.56 -16.49
CA GLU A 116 -10.33 16.49 -16.43
C GLU A 116 -10.84 15.09 -16.07
N SER A 117 -10.21 14.04 -16.58
CA SER A 117 -10.53 12.65 -16.22
C SER A 117 -10.25 12.37 -14.75
N PHE A 118 -9.14 12.92 -14.23
CA PHE A 118 -8.82 12.82 -12.82
C PHE A 118 -9.84 13.54 -11.93
N LYS A 119 -10.29 14.74 -12.33
CA LYS A 119 -11.35 15.46 -11.61
C LYS A 119 -12.63 14.63 -11.51
N ILE A 120 -13.03 13.98 -12.61
CA ILE A 120 -14.22 13.14 -12.63
C ILE A 120 -14.05 11.92 -11.69
N ALA A 121 -12.92 11.25 -11.74
CA ALA A 121 -12.65 10.09 -10.89
C ALA A 121 -12.57 10.49 -9.40
N ALA A 122 -11.87 11.56 -9.08
CA ALA A 122 -11.70 12.05 -7.72
C ALA A 122 -13.03 12.55 -7.10
N ALA A 123 -13.86 13.28 -7.87
CA ALA A 123 -15.14 13.80 -7.39
C ALA A 123 -16.16 12.73 -7.01
N ARG A 124 -15.98 11.49 -7.47
CA ARG A 124 -16.85 10.35 -7.12
C ARG A 124 -16.53 9.73 -5.77
N ARG A 125 -15.35 10.00 -5.22
CA ARG A 125 -14.79 9.31 -4.04
C ARG A 125 -14.40 10.28 -2.94
N THR A 126 -14.48 9.81 -1.71
CA THR A 126 -13.84 10.48 -0.56
C THR A 126 -12.33 10.24 -0.58
N VAL A 127 -11.59 11.04 0.17
CA VAL A 127 -10.13 10.82 0.30
C VAL A 127 -9.83 9.44 0.90
N GLU A 128 -10.60 8.98 1.88
CA GLU A 128 -10.44 7.67 2.51
C GLU A 128 -10.64 6.54 1.48
N GLU A 129 -11.66 6.65 0.61
CA GLU A 129 -11.91 5.71 -0.49
C GLU A 129 -10.78 5.77 -1.54
N ALA A 130 -10.29 6.97 -1.88
CA ALA A 130 -9.19 7.14 -2.83
C ALA A 130 -7.88 6.49 -2.34
N ILE A 131 -7.66 6.40 -1.02
CA ILE A 131 -6.50 5.74 -0.42
C ILE A 131 -6.71 4.22 -0.35
N THR A 132 -7.87 3.78 0.12
CA THR A 132 -8.15 2.36 0.40
C THR A 132 -8.54 1.58 -0.85
N GLN A 133 -9.20 2.24 -1.81
CA GLN A 133 -9.72 1.65 -3.05
C GLN A 133 -9.01 2.22 -4.29
N ARG A 134 -7.69 2.26 -4.26
CA ARG A 134 -6.86 2.83 -5.36
C ARG A 134 -7.13 2.17 -6.72
N ALA A 135 -7.42 0.88 -6.72
CA ALA A 135 -7.70 0.13 -7.95
C ALA A 135 -8.97 0.63 -8.64
N GLU A 136 -10.01 0.93 -7.87
CA GLU A 136 -11.26 1.45 -8.41
C GLU A 136 -11.13 2.92 -8.86
N LEU A 137 -10.37 3.73 -8.12
CA LEU A 137 -10.03 5.10 -8.56
C LEU A 137 -9.28 5.08 -9.89
N LYS A 138 -8.30 4.17 -10.04
CA LYS A 138 -7.57 3.97 -11.30
C LYS A 138 -8.52 3.57 -12.42
N GLN A 139 -9.43 2.64 -12.19
CA GLN A 139 -10.38 2.20 -13.21
C GLN A 139 -11.32 3.32 -13.65
N ASP A 140 -11.91 4.07 -12.72
CA ASP A 140 -12.74 5.24 -13.05
C ASP A 140 -11.97 6.28 -13.88
N PHE A 141 -10.69 6.48 -13.56
CA PHE A 141 -9.81 7.38 -14.29
C PHE A 141 -9.50 6.86 -15.70
N ASP A 142 -9.14 5.57 -15.82
CA ASP A 142 -8.82 4.92 -17.11
C ASP A 142 -10.01 4.95 -18.07
N ASP A 143 -11.19 4.63 -17.58
CA ASP A 143 -12.43 4.65 -18.36
C ASP A 143 -12.75 6.07 -18.86
N ALA A 144 -12.63 7.06 -17.97
CA ALA A 144 -12.88 8.44 -18.31
C ALA A 144 -11.84 8.99 -19.32
N LEU A 145 -10.57 8.63 -19.15
CA LEU A 145 -9.48 9.09 -20.02
C LEU A 145 -9.55 8.44 -21.39
N THR A 146 -9.72 7.13 -21.45
CA THR A 146 -9.85 6.37 -22.70
C THR A 146 -11.01 6.90 -23.54
N PHE A 147 -12.20 7.06 -22.95
CA PHE A 147 -13.37 7.60 -23.64
C PHE A 147 -13.13 9.02 -24.23
N ARG A 148 -12.33 9.82 -23.56
CA ARG A 148 -12.03 11.21 -23.99
C ARG A 148 -10.97 11.25 -25.08
N LEU A 149 -9.91 10.45 -24.94
CA LEU A 149 -8.77 10.47 -25.87
C LEU A 149 -9.06 9.72 -27.18
N ASP A 150 -9.92 8.71 -27.14
CA ASP A 150 -10.35 7.96 -28.31
C ASP A 150 -10.96 8.87 -29.39
N LYS A 151 -11.72 9.91 -28.99
CA LYS A 151 -12.31 10.92 -29.90
C LYS A 151 -11.27 11.71 -30.71
N TYR A 152 -10.02 11.69 -30.29
CA TYR A 152 -8.91 12.39 -30.93
C TYR A 152 -7.97 11.46 -31.67
N GLY A 153 -8.32 10.15 -31.79
CA GLY A 153 -7.45 9.15 -32.41
C GLY A 153 -6.23 8.79 -31.56
N ILE A 154 -6.34 8.95 -30.23
CA ILE A 154 -5.29 8.64 -29.28
C ILE A 154 -5.71 7.42 -28.48
N LEU A 155 -4.99 6.29 -28.68
CA LEU A 155 -5.27 5.03 -28.02
C LEU A 155 -4.48 4.96 -26.71
N VAL A 156 -5.19 4.95 -25.58
CA VAL A 156 -4.61 4.73 -24.26
C VAL A 156 -4.39 3.22 -24.08
N LEU A 157 -3.16 2.83 -23.72
CA LEU A 157 -2.79 1.43 -23.54
C LEU A 157 -2.78 1.06 -22.05
N ASP A 158 -2.20 1.93 -21.24
CA ASP A 158 -2.14 1.77 -19.79
C ASP A 158 -1.90 3.12 -19.12
N THR A 159 -2.34 3.24 -17.88
CA THR A 159 -2.04 4.38 -17.04
C THR A 159 -1.47 3.92 -15.70
N SER A 160 -0.64 4.75 -15.12
CA SER A 160 -0.08 4.48 -13.79
C SER A 160 -0.20 5.73 -12.93
N VAL A 161 -0.68 5.53 -11.72
CA VAL A 161 -0.63 6.56 -10.68
C VAL A 161 0.77 6.54 -10.07
N VAL A 162 1.56 7.56 -10.39
CA VAL A 162 2.96 7.66 -9.91
C VAL A 162 2.97 8.11 -8.46
N ASP A 163 2.14 9.09 -8.12
CA ASP A 163 2.08 9.69 -6.80
C ASP A 163 0.68 10.25 -6.52
N LEU A 164 0.24 10.17 -5.26
CA LEU A 164 -0.99 10.81 -4.76
C LEU A 164 -0.66 11.51 -3.46
N THR A 165 -0.89 12.82 -3.42
CA THR A 165 -0.62 13.68 -2.27
C THR A 165 -1.91 14.34 -1.82
N PHE A 166 -2.12 14.36 -0.52
CA PHE A 166 -3.27 14.99 0.15
C PHE A 166 -2.84 16.25 0.88
N SER A 167 -3.79 17.07 1.31
CA SER A 167 -3.48 18.21 2.16
C SER A 167 -2.81 17.74 3.48
N THR A 168 -1.88 18.52 3.97
CA THR A 168 -1.14 18.23 5.22
C THR A 168 -2.09 18.17 6.42
N GLU A 169 -3.11 19.01 6.42
CA GLU A 169 -4.16 19.07 7.46
C GLU A 169 -4.96 17.77 7.49
N PHE A 170 -5.35 17.27 6.31
CA PHE A 170 -6.08 16.00 6.20
C PHE A 170 -5.22 14.82 6.62
N ALA A 171 -3.97 14.76 6.16
CA ALA A 171 -3.02 13.69 6.55
C ALA A 171 -2.87 13.61 8.06
N LYS A 172 -2.74 14.75 8.74
CA LYS A 172 -2.66 14.84 10.19
C LYS A 172 -3.97 14.41 10.87
N ALA A 173 -5.12 14.85 10.36
CA ALA A 173 -6.41 14.45 10.91
C ALA A 173 -6.65 12.93 10.81
N VAL A 174 -6.23 12.29 9.71
CA VAL A 174 -6.29 10.83 9.53
C VAL A 174 -5.34 10.13 10.51
N GLU A 175 -4.13 10.64 10.69
CA GLU A 175 -3.16 10.11 11.65
C GLU A 175 -3.73 10.17 13.08
N ASP A 176 -4.25 11.34 13.49
CA ASP A 176 -4.86 11.53 14.81
C ASP A 176 -6.05 10.59 15.04
N LYS A 177 -6.90 10.41 14.01
CA LYS A 177 -8.02 9.46 14.03
C LYS A 177 -7.53 8.03 14.22
N GLN A 178 -6.52 7.60 13.45
CA GLN A 178 -5.95 6.26 13.57
C GLN A 178 -5.32 6.02 14.94
N ILE A 179 -4.60 7.00 15.48
CA ILE A 179 -4.04 6.93 16.83
C ILE A 179 -5.15 6.79 17.87
N ALA A 180 -6.23 7.57 17.76
CA ALA A 180 -7.37 7.48 18.66
C ALA A 180 -8.08 6.12 18.58
N GLU A 181 -8.31 5.59 17.37
CA GLU A 181 -8.88 4.26 17.16
C GLU A 181 -8.00 3.15 17.74
N GLN A 182 -6.68 3.23 17.54
CA GLN A 182 -5.73 2.25 18.10
C GLN A 182 -5.73 2.31 19.64
N ARG A 183 -5.79 3.49 20.22
CA ARG A 183 -5.90 3.66 21.68
C ARG A 183 -7.19 3.07 22.22
N ALA A 184 -8.31 3.32 21.53
CA ALA A 184 -9.61 2.75 21.92
C ALA A 184 -9.61 1.21 21.83
N ARG A 185 -9.09 0.64 20.74
CA ARG A 185 -8.92 -0.83 20.59
C ARG A 185 -8.04 -1.40 21.68
N ARG A 186 -6.90 -0.75 21.97
CA ARG A 186 -6.00 -1.18 23.04
C ARG A 186 -6.67 -1.17 24.41
N ALA A 187 -7.47 -0.14 24.72
CA ALA A 187 -8.23 -0.08 25.96
C ALA A 187 -9.24 -1.24 26.10
N VAL A 188 -9.92 -1.61 25.01
CA VAL A 188 -10.81 -2.79 24.98
C VAL A 188 -10.04 -4.08 25.23
N TYR A 189 -8.89 -4.27 24.59
CA TYR A 189 -8.05 -5.45 24.82
C TYR A 189 -7.54 -5.54 26.26
N ILE A 190 -7.09 -4.42 26.85
CA ILE A 190 -6.65 -4.37 28.25
C ILE A 190 -7.80 -4.71 29.20
N ALA A 191 -9.02 -4.20 28.92
CA ALA A 191 -10.19 -4.54 29.73
C ALA A 191 -10.55 -6.03 29.63
N GLN A 192 -10.49 -6.62 28.44
CA GLN A 192 -10.71 -8.05 28.22
C GLN A 192 -9.63 -8.89 28.90
N GLU A 193 -8.37 -8.50 28.82
CA GLU A 193 -7.26 -9.17 29.50
C GLU A 193 -7.46 -9.17 31.00
N ALA A 194 -7.80 -8.00 31.60
CA ALA A 194 -8.08 -7.89 33.02
C ALA A 194 -9.27 -8.76 33.47
N GLU A 195 -10.31 -8.84 32.65
CA GLU A 195 -11.46 -9.73 32.92
C GLU A 195 -11.06 -11.20 32.88
N GLN A 196 -10.29 -11.61 31.89
CA GLN A 196 -9.77 -12.98 31.76
C GLN A 196 -8.82 -13.33 32.91
N GLU A 197 -7.98 -12.40 33.32
CA GLU A 197 -7.06 -12.58 34.44
C GLU A 197 -7.81 -12.70 35.77
N ALA A 198 -8.81 -11.85 36.03
CA ALA A 198 -9.69 -11.96 37.18
C ALA A 198 -10.46 -13.29 37.21
N GLN A 199 -10.98 -13.73 36.07
CA GLN A 199 -11.65 -15.01 35.96
C GLN A 199 -10.68 -16.19 36.19
N ALA A 200 -9.47 -16.09 35.66
CA ALA A 200 -8.43 -17.10 35.91
C ALA A 200 -8.04 -17.18 37.41
N GLU A 201 -7.98 -16.03 38.10
CA GLU A 201 -7.69 -16.00 39.53
C GLU A 201 -8.81 -16.58 40.35
N ILE A 202 -10.08 -16.26 40.03
CA ILE A 202 -11.25 -16.90 40.62
C ILE A 202 -11.22 -18.42 40.45
N ASN A 203 -10.91 -18.89 39.24
CA ASN A 203 -10.82 -20.32 38.94
C ASN A 203 -9.66 -21.00 39.70
N ARG A 204 -8.50 -20.32 39.82
CA ARG A 204 -7.37 -20.81 40.64
C ARG A 204 -7.74 -20.87 42.12
N ALA A 205 -8.43 -19.84 42.65
CA ALA A 205 -8.89 -19.81 44.03
C ALA A 205 -9.90 -20.93 44.32
N LYS A 206 -10.89 -21.13 43.43
CA LYS A 206 -11.83 -22.26 43.50
C LYS A 206 -11.10 -23.62 43.47
N GLY A 207 -10.15 -23.79 42.56
CA GLY A 207 -9.36 -25.00 42.46
C GLY A 207 -8.54 -25.28 43.72
N ARG A 208 -7.93 -24.25 44.33
CA ARG A 208 -7.23 -24.37 45.62
C ARG A 208 -8.17 -24.75 46.76
N ALA A 209 -9.33 -24.09 46.87
CA ALA A 209 -10.33 -24.40 47.87
C ALA A 209 -10.84 -25.85 47.75
N GLU A 210 -11.13 -26.30 46.56
CA GLU A 210 -11.57 -27.66 46.27
C GLU A 210 -10.49 -28.70 46.60
N ALA A 211 -9.23 -28.42 46.22
CA ALA A 211 -8.08 -29.25 46.56
C ALA A 211 -7.93 -29.36 48.12
N GLN A 212 -8.04 -28.22 48.83
CA GLN A 212 -8.00 -28.23 50.31
C GLN A 212 -9.17 -29.01 50.93
N ARG A 213 -10.38 -28.88 50.34
CA ARG A 213 -11.55 -29.64 50.79
C ARG A 213 -11.30 -31.18 50.64
N LEU A 214 -10.82 -31.61 49.47
CA LEU A 214 -10.52 -32.99 49.20
C LEU A 214 -9.41 -33.53 50.13
N ILE A 215 -8.37 -32.76 50.38
CA ILE A 215 -7.31 -33.11 51.35
C ILE A 215 -7.91 -33.23 52.74
N ALA A 216 -8.74 -32.30 53.19
CA ALA A 216 -9.39 -32.36 54.52
C ALA A 216 -10.35 -33.53 54.67
N GLU A 217 -11.09 -33.90 53.63
CA GLU A 217 -11.93 -35.12 53.61
C GLU A 217 -11.10 -36.38 53.68
N THR A 218 -9.97 -36.46 52.96
CA THR A 218 -9.04 -37.57 52.98
C THR A 218 -8.37 -37.74 54.34
N LEU A 219 -8.03 -36.63 55.01
CA LEU A 219 -7.50 -36.59 56.37
C LEU A 219 -8.50 -37.08 57.40
N LYS A 220 -9.81 -36.83 57.26
CA LYS A 220 -10.87 -37.32 58.09
C LYS A 220 -11.19 -38.80 57.90
N ALA A 221 -10.97 -39.32 56.67
CA ALA A 221 -11.07 -40.74 56.38
C ALA A 221 -9.84 -41.49 56.99
N LYS A 222 -10.06 -42.66 57.55
CA LYS A 222 -9.06 -43.46 58.27
C LYS A 222 -7.69 -43.52 57.53
N GLY A 223 -6.68 -42.84 58.05
CA GLY A 223 -5.32 -42.84 57.48
C GLY A 223 -4.67 -41.43 57.35
N GLY A 224 -5.33 -40.38 57.84
CA GLY A 224 -4.86 -38.99 57.74
C GLY A 224 -3.46 -38.74 58.31
N GLN A 225 -3.06 -39.47 59.35
CA GLN A 225 -1.72 -39.38 59.91
C GLN A 225 -0.63 -39.87 58.94
N LEU A 226 -0.93 -40.90 58.12
CA LEU A 226 0.03 -41.42 57.10
C LEU A 226 0.16 -40.49 55.89
N VAL A 227 -0.93 -39.77 55.52
CA VAL A 227 -0.88 -38.81 54.40
C VAL A 227 -0.09 -37.56 54.82
N LEU A 228 -0.27 -37.05 56.03
CA LEU A 228 0.51 -35.93 56.56
C LEU A 228 2.01 -36.24 56.66
N GLN A 229 2.35 -37.49 57.07
CA GLN A 229 3.74 -37.95 57.12
C GLN A 229 4.33 -38.07 55.68
N LYS A 230 3.54 -38.51 54.70
CA LYS A 230 3.99 -38.61 53.33
C LYS A 230 4.20 -37.22 52.69
N GLU A 231 3.28 -36.26 52.87
CA GLU A 231 3.44 -34.92 52.40
C GLU A 231 4.62 -34.18 53.05
N ALA A 232 4.84 -34.39 54.36
CA ALA A 232 6.01 -33.85 55.06
C ALA A 232 7.30 -34.40 54.48
N ILE A 233 7.34 -35.70 54.14
CA ILE A 233 8.50 -36.36 53.49
C ILE A 233 8.71 -35.89 52.06
N GLU A 234 7.62 -35.66 51.29
CA GLU A 234 7.70 -35.16 49.90
C GLU A 234 8.13 -33.68 49.87
N ALA A 235 7.60 -32.83 50.74
CA ALA A 235 8.07 -31.45 50.91
C ALA A 235 9.55 -31.39 51.31
N TRP A 236 9.99 -32.34 52.10
CA TRP A 236 11.39 -32.51 52.50
C TRP A 236 12.31 -32.89 51.33
N LYS A 237 11.85 -33.76 50.43
CA LYS A 237 12.57 -34.14 49.21
C LYS A 237 12.65 -33.02 48.19
N GLY A 238 11.62 -32.18 48.08
CA GLY A 238 11.55 -31.07 47.14
C GLY A 238 12.36 -29.83 47.58
N GLY A 239 12.67 -29.66 48.86
CA GLY A 239 13.35 -28.49 49.41
C GLY A 239 14.86 -28.62 49.59
N GLY A 240 15.54 -29.56 48.86
CA GLY A 240 17.02 -29.66 48.88
C GLY A 240 17.61 -29.99 50.24
N ALA A 241 17.34 -31.18 50.73
CA ALA A 241 18.06 -31.99 51.78
C ALA A 241 18.91 -31.23 52.82
N GLN A 242 18.44 -30.17 53.44
CA GLN A 242 19.02 -29.69 54.70
C GLN A 242 18.25 -30.27 55.87
N VAL A 243 18.91 -31.19 56.58
CA VAL A 243 18.35 -31.84 57.77
C VAL A 243 18.19 -30.79 58.86
N PRO A 244 16.98 -30.55 59.43
CA PRO A 244 16.81 -29.60 60.53
C PRO A 244 17.64 -30.03 61.73
N ARG A 245 18.43 -29.13 62.27
CA ARG A 245 19.38 -29.37 63.36
C ARG A 245 18.71 -29.61 64.73
N VAL A 246 17.43 -29.34 64.84
CA VAL A 246 16.71 -29.53 66.10
C VAL A 246 15.30 -30.09 65.84
N LEU A 247 14.98 -31.21 66.40
CA LEU A 247 13.67 -31.83 66.42
C LEU A 247 13.09 -31.71 67.84
N VAL A 248 12.09 -30.83 68.02
CA VAL A 248 11.41 -30.69 69.31
C VAL A 248 10.15 -31.57 69.29
N MET A 249 10.13 -32.59 70.12
CA MET A 249 8.92 -33.39 70.36
C MET A 249 8.10 -32.76 71.50
N GLY A 250 6.91 -32.20 71.17
CA GLY A 250 5.98 -31.78 72.20
C GLY A 250 5.31 -32.97 72.91
N GLN A 251 5.22 -32.92 74.22
CA GLN A 251 4.50 -33.94 75.00
C GLN A 251 3.01 -33.87 74.61
N GLY A 252 2.54 -34.88 73.90
CA GLY A 252 1.10 -35.06 73.64
C GLY A 252 0.65 -34.90 72.17
N SER A 253 1.50 -34.58 71.22
CA SER A 253 1.17 -34.59 69.76
C SER A 253 2.17 -35.42 68.97
N ASN A 254 1.69 -36.39 68.24
CA ASN A 254 2.50 -37.23 67.35
C ASN A 254 2.95 -36.50 66.03
N VAL A 255 2.99 -35.21 66.02
CA VAL A 255 3.41 -34.40 64.86
C VAL A 255 4.68 -33.66 65.25
N PRO A 256 5.83 -33.90 64.58
CA PRO A 256 7.03 -33.13 64.79
C PRO A 256 6.86 -31.71 64.23
N LEU A 257 7.01 -30.70 65.10
CA LEU A 257 7.13 -29.30 64.68
C LEU A 257 8.60 -29.00 64.37
N LEU A 258 8.85 -28.62 63.15
CA LEU A 258 10.18 -28.28 62.64
C LEU A 258 10.38 -26.76 62.74
N PHE A 259 11.37 -26.34 63.55
CA PHE A 259 11.74 -24.90 63.61
C PHE A 259 13.18 -24.76 63.06
N ASP A 260 13.35 -23.80 62.16
CA ASP A 260 14.66 -23.37 61.69
C ASP A 260 15.14 -22.23 62.61
N LEU A 261 16.07 -22.49 63.48
CA LEU A 261 16.63 -21.52 64.43
C LEU A 261 17.64 -20.55 63.79
N GLN A 262 18.00 -20.75 62.51
CA GLN A 262 18.94 -19.89 61.83
C GLN A 262 18.31 -18.55 61.37
N GLN A 263 16.99 -18.52 61.23
CA GLN A 263 16.27 -17.28 60.90
C GLN A 263 15.98 -16.41 62.10
N ALA A 264 15.97 -16.96 63.32
CA ALA A 264 15.73 -16.19 64.55
C ALA A 264 17.00 -15.51 65.11
N ALA A 265 18.18 -15.89 64.66
CA ALA A 265 19.46 -15.31 65.18
C ALA A 265 20.04 -14.21 64.27
N GLY A 266 19.42 -13.90 63.12
CA GLY A 266 19.92 -12.95 62.15
C GLY A 266 19.41 -11.54 62.24
N ASP A 267 18.51 -11.20 63.15
CA ASP A 267 17.84 -9.89 63.21
C ASP A 267 18.34 -8.94 64.31
N GLU A 268 19.48 -9.22 64.94
CA GLU A 268 20.01 -8.41 66.03
C GLU A 268 21.31 -7.66 65.76
N THR A 269 21.76 -7.59 64.52
CA THR A 269 23.01 -6.81 64.19
C THR A 269 22.83 -5.94 62.93
N ASP A 270 21.94 -4.96 63.01
CA ASP A 270 22.13 -3.75 62.16
C ASP A 270 21.46 -2.55 62.80
N LYS A 271 22.20 -1.84 63.63
CA LYS A 271 21.97 -0.46 64.00
C LYS A 271 23.16 0.36 63.50
N PRO A 272 22.95 1.33 62.59
CA PRO A 272 24.03 2.23 62.19
C PRO A 272 24.28 3.27 63.28
N GLY A 273 25.56 3.49 63.57
CA GLY A 273 26.06 4.69 64.22
C GLY A 273 26.25 5.81 63.24
#